data_2faf2a865374826cd49d03be92d73fdb
#
_entry.id   2faf2a865374826cd49d03be92d73fdb
#
_cell.length_a   1.000
_cell.length_b   1.000
_cell.length_c   1.000
_cell.angle_alpha   90.00
_cell.angle_beta   90.00
_cell.angle_gamma   90.00
#
_symmetry.space_group_name_H-M   'P 1'
#
loop_
_entity.id
_entity.type
_entity.pdbx_description
1 polymer ?
#
loop_
_entity_poly.entity_id
_entity_poly.type
_entity_poly.pdbx_seq_one_letter_code
_entity_poly.pdbx_strand_id
1 'polypeptide(L)'
;MSFGSYIVSGISSFVVVTVSLFAIGQKVPRAAFAARCLASYGSLLVSAAYGVIVSICLRLVGYGRISQWAAGRSFKWMMRLTTGVTFEVVEGAEYLSTRPAVFIGNHQTELDVLMLGCVFPPYCSVTAKKSLRNVPFLGWFMSLSRTVFIDRANRETALKAFDGAAAEMRDHRQSVFIFAEGTRSYSDEPTLLPFKKGAFHLAVKAGVPIVPIVTENYSHVLSPRAWRFNAGTIKIRVLPPIPTKDLTSGDVDSLTQSTRDSMLKTLATMSHAHKNEVDGARANGVSSAIEI
;
A
#
# COMPACT_ATOMS: atom_id res chain seq x y z
N MET A 1 -34.14 6.47 -22.19
CA MET A 1 -32.87 7.07 -21.75
C MET A 1 -31.70 6.33 -22.40
N SER A 2 -30.69 7.06 -22.88
CA SER A 2 -29.51 6.41 -23.48
C SER A 2 -28.63 5.77 -22.42
N PHE A 3 -27.79 4.82 -22.80
CA PHE A 3 -26.81 4.19 -21.89
C PHE A 3 -25.93 5.25 -21.20
N GLY A 4 -25.53 6.31 -21.92
CA GLY A 4 -24.81 7.45 -21.35
C GLY A 4 -25.58 8.18 -20.24
N SER A 5 -26.89 8.34 -20.36
CA SER A 5 -27.72 8.95 -19.32
C SER A 5 -27.72 8.15 -18.01
N TYR A 6 -27.73 6.83 -18.09
CA TYR A 6 -27.66 5.97 -16.88
C TYR A 6 -26.29 6.10 -16.19
N ILE A 7 -25.19 6.17 -16.95
CA ILE A 7 -23.85 6.36 -16.38
C ILE A 7 -23.76 7.71 -15.67
N VAL A 8 -24.17 8.79 -16.34
CA VAL A 8 -24.14 10.15 -15.76
C VAL A 8 -24.99 10.21 -14.50
N SER A 9 -26.21 9.66 -14.55
CA SER A 9 -27.10 9.62 -13.38
C SER A 9 -26.47 8.84 -12.22
N GLY A 10 -25.84 7.68 -12.50
CA GLY A 10 -25.17 6.87 -11.48
C GLY A 10 -23.99 7.62 -10.83
N ILE A 11 -23.14 8.27 -11.61
CA ILE A 11 -22.02 9.09 -11.10
C ILE A 11 -22.54 10.26 -10.27
N SER A 12 -23.54 10.98 -10.77
CA SER A 12 -24.14 12.12 -10.05
C SER A 12 -24.73 11.67 -8.72
N SER A 13 -25.49 10.57 -8.70
CA SER A 13 -26.05 10.00 -7.47
C SER A 13 -24.96 9.60 -6.47
N PHE A 14 -23.88 8.96 -6.94
CA PHE A 14 -22.73 8.60 -6.09
C PHE A 14 -22.09 9.85 -5.46
N VAL A 15 -21.87 10.90 -6.23
CA VAL A 15 -21.30 12.16 -5.74
C VAL A 15 -22.23 12.81 -4.71
N VAL A 16 -23.54 12.94 -5.03
CA VAL A 16 -24.54 13.54 -4.13
C VAL A 16 -24.60 12.78 -2.82
N VAL A 17 -24.70 11.44 -2.85
CA VAL A 17 -24.72 10.61 -1.65
C VAL A 17 -23.45 10.79 -0.82
N THR A 18 -22.28 10.79 -1.45
CA THR A 18 -21.00 10.95 -0.76
C THR A 18 -20.90 12.32 -0.07
N VAL A 19 -21.26 13.40 -0.77
CA VAL A 19 -21.25 14.77 -0.22
C VAL A 19 -22.27 14.92 0.92
N SER A 20 -23.48 14.37 0.75
CA SER A 20 -24.51 14.37 1.80
C SER A 20 -24.03 13.64 3.05
N LEU A 21 -23.37 12.48 2.89
CA LEU A 21 -22.79 11.75 4.01
C LEU A 21 -21.66 12.53 4.69
N PHE A 22 -20.85 13.28 3.96
CA PHE A 22 -19.85 14.17 4.57
C PHE A 22 -20.53 15.29 5.39
N ALA A 23 -21.60 15.89 4.89
CA ALA A 23 -22.36 16.91 5.62
C ALA A 23 -23.00 16.34 6.90
N ILE A 24 -23.65 15.18 6.83
CA ILE A 24 -24.23 14.48 7.98
C ILE A 24 -23.12 14.04 8.94
N GLY A 25 -21.98 13.64 8.40
CA GLY A 25 -20.80 13.17 9.14
C GLY A 25 -20.19 14.19 10.11
N GLN A 26 -20.50 15.49 9.93
CA GLN A 26 -20.13 16.53 10.89
C GLN A 26 -20.74 16.28 12.30
N LYS A 27 -21.87 15.57 12.36
CA LYS A 27 -22.59 15.26 13.61
C LYS A 27 -22.69 13.75 13.88
N VAL A 28 -22.55 12.92 12.88
CA VAL A 28 -22.74 11.45 12.95
C VAL A 28 -21.50 10.72 12.50
N PRO A 29 -20.64 10.18 13.43
CA PRO A 29 -19.37 9.55 13.08
C PRO A 29 -19.49 8.40 12.06
N ARG A 30 -20.56 7.60 12.14
CA ARG A 30 -20.79 6.52 11.17
C ARG A 30 -21.03 7.02 9.75
N ALA A 31 -21.66 8.19 9.58
CA ALA A 31 -21.85 8.81 8.27
C ALA A 31 -20.51 9.33 7.73
N ALA A 32 -19.65 9.91 8.59
CA ALA A 32 -18.29 10.30 8.22
C ALA A 32 -17.44 9.10 7.74
N PHE A 33 -17.52 7.97 8.46
CA PHE A 33 -16.89 6.73 8.05
C PHE A 33 -17.36 6.29 6.65
N ALA A 34 -18.68 6.19 6.45
CA ALA A 34 -19.27 5.78 5.17
C ALA A 34 -18.87 6.73 4.03
N ALA A 35 -18.90 8.05 4.27
CA ALA A 35 -18.49 9.07 3.29
C ALA A 35 -17.04 8.85 2.82
N ARG A 36 -16.10 8.66 3.76
CA ARG A 36 -14.69 8.43 3.41
C ARG A 36 -14.46 7.07 2.75
N CYS A 37 -15.21 6.04 3.11
CA CYS A 37 -15.17 4.75 2.41
C CYS A 37 -15.60 4.92 0.94
N LEU A 38 -16.74 5.57 0.68
CA LEU A 38 -17.19 5.84 -0.69
C LEU A 38 -16.18 6.69 -1.45
N ALA A 39 -15.68 7.78 -0.86
CA ALA A 39 -14.66 8.62 -1.45
C ALA A 39 -13.36 7.83 -1.81
N SER A 40 -12.95 6.90 -0.94
CA SER A 40 -11.80 6.03 -1.19
C SER A 40 -12.03 5.08 -2.36
N TYR A 41 -13.19 4.44 -2.42
CA TYR A 41 -13.53 3.55 -3.54
C TYR A 41 -13.67 4.31 -4.86
N GLY A 42 -14.27 5.49 -4.83
CA GLY A 42 -14.33 6.40 -6.00
C GLY A 42 -12.94 6.79 -6.47
N SER A 43 -12.06 7.18 -5.54
CA SER A 43 -10.66 7.54 -5.82
C SER A 43 -9.88 6.35 -6.42
N LEU A 44 -10.10 5.14 -5.88
CA LEU A 44 -9.49 3.92 -6.40
C LEU A 44 -9.95 3.61 -7.82
N LEU A 45 -11.26 3.72 -8.09
CA LEU A 45 -11.83 3.46 -9.42
C LEU A 45 -11.29 4.46 -10.46
N VAL A 46 -11.28 5.75 -10.14
CA VAL A 46 -10.75 6.81 -11.03
C VAL A 46 -9.26 6.57 -11.29
N SER A 47 -8.48 6.29 -10.23
CA SER A 47 -7.04 6.04 -10.38
C SER A 47 -6.74 4.72 -11.10
N ALA A 48 -7.59 3.70 -10.97
CA ALA A 48 -7.46 2.46 -11.72
C ALA A 48 -7.77 2.68 -13.22
N ALA A 49 -8.82 3.44 -13.55
CA ALA A 49 -9.13 3.81 -14.94
C ALA A 49 -8.00 4.64 -15.56
N TYR A 50 -7.49 5.66 -14.84
CA TYR A 50 -6.29 6.39 -15.23
C TYR A 50 -5.09 5.44 -15.41
N GLY A 51 -4.91 4.48 -14.50
CA GLY A 51 -3.84 3.47 -14.55
C GLY A 51 -3.89 2.61 -15.80
N VAL A 52 -5.09 2.26 -16.29
CA VAL A 52 -5.25 1.55 -17.59
C VAL A 52 -4.73 2.43 -18.74
N ILE A 53 -5.20 3.67 -18.81
CA ILE A 53 -4.84 4.61 -19.89
C ILE A 53 -3.32 4.87 -19.88
N VAL A 54 -2.77 5.25 -18.73
CA VAL A 54 -1.34 5.57 -18.61
C VAL A 54 -0.46 4.34 -18.86
N SER A 55 -0.91 3.13 -18.50
CA SER A 55 -0.16 1.91 -18.80
C SER A 55 -0.10 1.62 -20.30
N ILE A 56 -1.17 1.88 -21.03
CA ILE A 56 -1.19 1.75 -22.49
C ILE A 56 -0.23 2.79 -23.11
N CYS A 57 -0.38 4.07 -22.73
CA CYS A 57 0.47 5.14 -23.26
C CYS A 57 1.95 4.90 -22.97
N LEU A 58 2.31 4.58 -21.72
CA LEU A 58 3.68 4.31 -21.35
C LEU A 58 4.27 3.07 -22.05
N ARG A 59 3.44 2.06 -22.34
CA ARG A 59 3.85 0.90 -23.10
C ARG A 59 4.20 1.25 -24.56
N LEU A 60 3.38 2.07 -25.19
CA LEU A 60 3.59 2.51 -26.58
C LEU A 60 4.90 3.28 -26.74
N VAL A 61 5.32 4.03 -25.70
CA VAL A 61 6.58 4.79 -25.72
C VAL A 61 7.76 4.08 -25.03
N GLY A 62 7.62 2.77 -24.70
CA GLY A 62 8.70 1.96 -24.13
C GLY A 62 8.89 2.05 -22.61
N TYR A 63 8.09 2.86 -21.91
CA TYR A 63 8.20 3.08 -20.45
C TYR A 63 7.17 2.30 -19.62
N GLY A 64 6.55 1.25 -20.13
CA GLY A 64 5.50 0.49 -19.45
C GLY A 64 5.86 -0.05 -18.04
N ARG A 65 7.15 -0.11 -17.68
CA ARG A 65 7.64 -0.59 -16.39
C ARG A 65 7.44 0.40 -15.23
N ILE A 66 7.11 1.67 -15.50
CA ILE A 66 6.82 2.69 -14.48
C ILE A 66 5.32 2.93 -14.30
N SER A 67 4.45 2.14 -14.94
CA SER A 67 3.00 2.33 -14.92
C SER A 67 2.41 2.29 -13.50
N GLN A 68 2.91 1.40 -12.64
CA GLN A 68 2.43 1.31 -11.26
C GLN A 68 2.82 2.53 -10.42
N TRP A 69 4.02 3.04 -10.62
CA TRP A 69 4.46 4.28 -10.01
C TRP A 69 3.54 5.46 -10.41
N ALA A 70 3.25 5.62 -11.69
CA ALA A 70 2.39 6.70 -12.19
C ALA A 70 0.96 6.61 -11.64
N ALA A 71 0.35 5.41 -11.68
CA ALA A 71 -0.99 5.19 -11.13
C ALA A 71 -1.02 5.36 -9.61
N GLY A 72 -0.01 4.90 -8.89
CA GLY A 72 0.11 5.10 -7.44
C GLY A 72 0.16 6.58 -7.06
N ARG A 73 0.88 7.41 -7.81
CA ARG A 73 0.91 8.87 -7.59
C ARG A 73 -0.45 9.52 -7.79
N SER A 74 -1.21 9.12 -8.81
CA SER A 74 -2.58 9.59 -9.03
C SER A 74 -3.46 9.25 -7.82
N PHE A 75 -3.41 8.01 -7.33
CA PHE A 75 -4.18 7.58 -6.18
C PHE A 75 -3.82 8.35 -4.90
N LYS A 76 -2.52 8.62 -4.67
CA LYS A 76 -2.05 9.45 -3.55
C LYS A 76 -2.75 10.82 -3.54
N TRP A 77 -2.78 11.51 -4.67
CA TRP A 77 -3.37 12.85 -4.73
C TRP A 77 -4.89 12.82 -4.61
N MET A 78 -5.54 11.84 -5.27
CA MET A 78 -7.00 11.67 -5.15
C MET A 78 -7.42 11.41 -3.70
N MET A 79 -6.74 10.52 -2.99
CA MET A 79 -7.03 10.20 -1.59
C MET A 79 -6.81 11.40 -0.67
N ARG A 80 -5.71 12.14 -0.86
CA ARG A 80 -5.46 13.37 -0.10
C ARG A 80 -6.61 14.36 -0.25
N LEU A 81 -7.10 14.57 -1.48
CA LEU A 81 -8.17 15.52 -1.78
C LEU A 81 -9.53 15.06 -1.26
N THR A 82 -9.83 13.77 -1.32
CA THR A 82 -11.17 13.25 -1.05
C THR A 82 -11.36 12.75 0.38
N THR A 83 -10.30 12.32 1.06
CA THR A 83 -10.39 11.76 2.42
C THR A 83 -9.57 12.53 3.44
N GLY A 84 -8.61 13.35 3.01
CA GLY A 84 -7.67 14.05 3.87
C GLY A 84 -6.57 13.13 4.45
N VAL A 85 -6.44 11.88 3.98
CA VAL A 85 -5.41 10.95 4.44
C VAL A 85 -4.16 11.07 3.60
N THR A 86 -3.02 11.16 4.29
CA THR A 86 -1.68 11.20 3.67
C THR A 86 -0.72 10.24 4.36
N PHE A 87 0.34 9.86 3.65
CA PHE A 87 1.47 9.14 4.22
C PHE A 87 2.73 10.00 4.06
N GLU A 88 3.60 9.98 5.06
CA GLU A 88 4.85 10.71 5.07
C GLU A 88 6.02 9.79 5.44
N VAL A 89 7.09 9.84 4.63
CA VAL A 89 8.34 9.14 4.96
C VAL A 89 9.16 10.06 5.84
N VAL A 90 9.26 9.73 7.12
CA VAL A 90 9.96 10.54 8.13
C VAL A 90 11.44 10.19 8.26
N GLU A 91 11.84 8.99 7.79
CA GLU A 91 13.22 8.51 7.89
C GLU A 91 13.51 7.51 6.78
N GLY A 92 14.74 7.53 6.22
CA GLY A 92 15.25 6.55 5.26
C GLY A 92 14.68 6.69 3.84
N ALA A 93 14.19 7.85 3.44
CA ALA A 93 13.63 8.08 2.10
C ALA A 93 14.63 7.77 0.98
N GLU A 94 15.93 7.92 1.23
CA GLU A 94 17.02 7.61 0.31
C GLU A 94 17.08 6.13 -0.07
N TYR A 95 16.68 5.23 0.83
CA TYR A 95 16.67 3.78 0.56
C TYR A 95 15.59 3.36 -0.45
N LEU A 96 14.58 4.20 -0.70
CA LEU A 96 13.59 3.97 -1.76
C LEU A 96 14.21 4.01 -3.16
N SER A 97 15.40 4.60 -3.32
CA SER A 97 16.15 4.61 -4.58
C SER A 97 16.90 3.31 -4.86
N THR A 98 16.97 2.38 -3.89
CA THR A 98 17.65 1.08 -4.04
C THR A 98 17.01 0.27 -5.16
N ARG A 99 17.81 -0.09 -6.19
CA ARG A 99 17.27 -0.77 -7.37
C ARG A 99 18.33 -1.67 -8.03
N PRO A 100 17.99 -2.94 -8.37
CA PRO A 100 16.76 -3.65 -7.99
C PRO A 100 16.73 -4.02 -6.51
N ALA A 101 15.53 -4.13 -5.92
CA ALA A 101 15.33 -4.52 -4.52
C ALA A 101 14.00 -5.25 -4.33
N VAL A 102 13.91 -6.04 -3.26
CA VAL A 102 12.64 -6.50 -2.72
C VAL A 102 12.24 -5.57 -1.58
N PHE A 103 11.22 -4.75 -1.79
CA PHE A 103 10.65 -3.92 -0.74
C PHE A 103 9.64 -4.75 0.07
N ILE A 104 9.73 -4.68 1.39
CA ILE A 104 8.83 -5.43 2.30
C ILE A 104 8.13 -4.42 3.21
N GLY A 105 6.79 -4.41 3.18
CA GLY A 105 5.97 -3.60 4.06
C GLY A 105 5.12 -4.43 5.02
N ASN A 106 4.76 -3.87 6.18
CA ASN A 106 3.70 -4.41 7.02
C ASN A 106 2.33 -4.14 6.39
N HIS A 107 1.34 -5.00 6.72
CA HIS A 107 0.04 -5.00 6.06
C HIS A 107 -1.10 -4.85 7.08
N GLN A 108 -1.68 -3.67 7.15
CA GLN A 108 -2.66 -3.35 8.18
C GLN A 108 -4.09 -3.33 7.66
N THR A 109 -4.39 -2.48 6.67
CA THR A 109 -5.74 -2.34 6.12
C THR A 109 -5.71 -2.04 4.61
N GLU A 110 -6.85 -1.60 4.05
CA GLU A 110 -6.98 -1.14 2.66
C GLU A 110 -6.16 0.11 2.35
N LEU A 111 -5.84 0.94 3.36
CA LEU A 111 -5.02 2.14 3.18
C LEU A 111 -3.56 1.84 2.81
N ASP A 112 -3.09 0.60 2.99
CA ASP A 112 -1.75 0.23 2.52
C ASP A 112 -1.59 0.36 1.00
N VAL A 113 -2.69 0.32 0.23
CA VAL A 113 -2.66 0.65 -1.21
C VAL A 113 -2.34 2.14 -1.43
N LEU A 114 -2.83 3.02 -0.54
CA LEU A 114 -2.48 4.44 -0.57
C LEU A 114 -1.01 4.66 -0.16
N MET A 115 -0.51 3.92 0.83
CA MET A 115 0.89 3.95 1.24
C MET A 115 1.80 3.66 0.03
N LEU A 116 1.46 2.68 -0.82
CA LEU A 116 2.20 2.44 -2.06
C LEU A 116 2.28 3.68 -2.95
N GLY A 117 1.22 4.50 -3.03
CA GLY A 117 1.24 5.76 -3.75
C GLY A 117 2.28 6.77 -3.22
N CYS A 118 2.76 6.59 -1.99
CA CYS A 118 3.81 7.41 -1.37
C CYS A 118 5.21 6.84 -1.58
N VAL A 119 5.40 5.57 -1.26
CA VAL A 119 6.74 4.94 -1.19
C VAL A 119 7.14 4.20 -2.46
N PHE A 120 6.22 3.93 -3.36
CA PHE A 120 6.48 3.10 -4.53
C PHE A 120 7.51 3.75 -5.46
N PRO A 121 8.69 3.14 -5.68
CA PRO A 121 9.69 3.70 -6.58
C PRO A 121 9.33 3.42 -8.05
N PRO A 122 9.89 4.19 -9.00
CA PRO A 122 9.86 3.80 -10.41
C PRO A 122 10.44 2.40 -10.62
N TYR A 123 9.95 1.69 -11.63
CA TYR A 123 10.42 0.32 -11.96
C TYR A 123 10.23 -0.68 -10.80
N CYS A 124 9.12 -0.56 -10.10
CA CYS A 124 8.71 -1.52 -9.07
C CYS A 124 7.36 -2.15 -9.45
N SER A 125 7.16 -3.41 -9.09
CA SER A 125 5.91 -4.15 -9.28
C SER A 125 5.39 -4.63 -7.93
N VAL A 126 4.09 -4.47 -7.67
CA VAL A 126 3.48 -5.01 -6.45
C VAL A 126 3.09 -6.48 -6.66
N THR A 127 3.14 -7.26 -5.57
CA THR A 127 2.51 -8.58 -5.54
C THR A 127 1.05 -8.47 -5.16
N ALA A 128 0.19 -9.27 -5.77
CA ALA A 128 -1.24 -9.24 -5.48
C ALA A 128 -1.88 -10.64 -5.57
N LYS A 129 -3.04 -10.79 -4.92
CA LYS A 129 -3.85 -12.01 -5.01
C LYS A 129 -4.35 -12.19 -6.45
N LYS A 130 -4.23 -13.39 -7.01
CA LYS A 130 -4.64 -13.74 -8.39
C LYS A 130 -6.09 -13.34 -8.71
N SER A 131 -7.01 -13.45 -7.73
CA SER A 131 -8.43 -13.09 -7.94
C SER A 131 -8.65 -11.61 -8.29
N LEU A 132 -7.73 -10.70 -7.92
CA LEU A 132 -7.83 -9.27 -8.27
C LEU A 132 -7.69 -9.02 -9.76
N ARG A 133 -7.09 -9.96 -10.52
CA ARG A 133 -6.97 -9.88 -11.98
C ARG A 133 -8.31 -9.74 -12.70
N ASN A 134 -9.38 -10.27 -12.10
CA ASN A 134 -10.72 -10.29 -12.69
C ASN A 134 -11.58 -9.08 -12.30
N VAL A 135 -11.07 -8.18 -11.46
CA VAL A 135 -11.79 -6.95 -11.06
C VAL A 135 -11.72 -5.94 -12.20
N PRO A 136 -12.85 -5.46 -12.74
CA PRO A 136 -12.87 -4.46 -13.80
C PRO A 136 -12.03 -3.22 -13.45
N PHE A 137 -11.39 -2.62 -14.43
CA PHE A 137 -10.45 -1.51 -14.33
C PHE A 137 -9.20 -1.84 -13.49
N LEU A 138 -9.37 -2.22 -12.22
CA LEU A 138 -8.25 -2.54 -11.33
C LEU A 138 -7.42 -3.71 -11.86
N GLY A 139 -8.07 -4.82 -12.20
CA GLY A 139 -7.40 -6.02 -12.74
C GLY A 139 -6.78 -5.78 -14.12
N TRP A 140 -7.41 -4.95 -14.95
CA TRP A 140 -6.86 -4.55 -16.25
C TRP A 140 -5.60 -3.70 -16.06
N PHE A 141 -5.67 -2.68 -15.20
CA PHE A 141 -4.49 -1.88 -14.82
C PHE A 141 -3.37 -2.77 -14.28
N MET A 142 -3.67 -3.62 -13.30
CA MET A 142 -2.68 -4.51 -12.68
C MET A 142 -2.03 -5.45 -13.70
N SER A 143 -2.80 -5.99 -14.65
CA SER A 143 -2.28 -6.86 -15.71
C SER A 143 -1.39 -6.09 -16.71
N LEU A 144 -1.79 -4.88 -17.07
CA LEU A 144 -1.03 -4.02 -17.96
C LEU A 144 0.27 -3.50 -17.31
N SER A 145 0.28 -3.30 -16.00
CA SER A 145 1.38 -2.69 -15.24
C SER A 145 2.35 -3.70 -14.62
N ARG A 146 2.34 -4.97 -15.04
CA ARG A 146 3.27 -6.03 -14.61
C ARG A 146 3.15 -6.40 -13.13
N THR A 147 1.93 -6.38 -12.57
CA THR A 147 1.68 -6.92 -11.23
C THR A 147 2.06 -8.39 -11.15
N VAL A 148 2.75 -8.80 -10.08
CA VAL A 148 3.07 -10.20 -9.80
C VAL A 148 1.88 -10.85 -9.10
N PHE A 149 1.05 -11.57 -9.85
CA PHE A 149 -0.12 -12.24 -9.31
C PHE A 149 0.25 -13.56 -8.65
N ILE A 150 -0.08 -13.70 -7.36
CA ILE A 150 0.20 -14.88 -6.55
C ILE A 150 -1.07 -15.69 -6.32
N ASP A 151 -1.05 -16.93 -6.72
CA ASP A 151 -2.07 -17.92 -6.35
C ASP A 151 -1.71 -18.53 -5.01
N ARG A 152 -2.35 -18.06 -3.94
CA ARG A 152 -2.02 -18.49 -2.57
C ARG A 152 -2.51 -19.91 -2.26
N ALA A 153 -3.41 -20.46 -3.05
CA ALA A 153 -3.91 -21.81 -2.91
C ALA A 153 -3.04 -22.85 -3.61
N ASN A 154 -2.20 -22.43 -4.57
CA ASN A 154 -1.36 -23.32 -5.35
C ASN A 154 0.13 -22.91 -5.23
N ARG A 155 0.90 -23.72 -4.49
CA ARG A 155 2.32 -23.50 -4.21
C ARG A 155 3.16 -23.47 -5.49
N GLU A 156 2.88 -24.36 -6.45
CA GLU A 156 3.67 -24.47 -7.68
C GLU A 156 3.51 -23.21 -8.55
N THR A 157 2.26 -22.73 -8.73
CA THR A 157 2.01 -21.50 -9.50
C THR A 157 2.56 -20.27 -8.78
N ALA A 158 2.55 -20.23 -7.45
CA ALA A 158 3.16 -19.16 -6.68
C ALA A 158 4.69 -19.15 -6.86
N LEU A 159 5.36 -20.31 -6.86
CA LEU A 159 6.79 -20.41 -7.11
C LEU A 159 7.15 -19.95 -8.54
N LYS A 160 6.39 -20.38 -9.56
CA LYS A 160 6.58 -19.90 -10.93
C LYS A 160 6.43 -18.38 -11.07
N ALA A 161 5.48 -17.76 -10.35
CA ALA A 161 5.34 -16.31 -10.34
C ALA A 161 6.55 -15.61 -9.72
N PHE A 162 7.12 -16.14 -8.65
CA PHE A 162 8.36 -15.62 -8.05
C PHE A 162 9.58 -15.85 -8.94
N ASP A 163 9.65 -16.97 -9.67
CA ASP A 163 10.71 -17.24 -10.63
C ASP A 163 10.69 -16.22 -11.78
N GLY A 164 9.51 -15.92 -12.32
CA GLY A 164 9.33 -14.85 -13.30
C GLY A 164 9.72 -13.48 -12.75
N ALA A 165 9.35 -13.19 -11.49
CA ALA A 165 9.74 -11.94 -10.85
C ALA A 165 11.28 -11.85 -10.66
N ALA A 166 11.94 -12.93 -10.26
CA ALA A 166 13.41 -12.97 -10.14
C ALA A 166 14.12 -12.73 -11.48
N ALA A 167 13.59 -13.27 -12.58
CA ALA A 167 14.11 -12.99 -13.92
C ALA A 167 13.95 -11.50 -14.28
N GLU A 168 12.76 -10.92 -14.10
CA GLU A 168 12.53 -9.49 -14.32
C GLU A 168 13.47 -8.59 -13.47
N MET A 169 13.79 -9.01 -12.26
CA MET A 169 14.73 -8.28 -11.38
C MET A 169 16.15 -8.31 -11.94
N ARG A 170 16.62 -9.46 -12.41
CA ARG A 170 17.96 -9.61 -13.01
C ARG A 170 18.08 -8.92 -14.36
N ASP A 171 17.14 -9.19 -15.27
CA ASP A 171 17.26 -8.81 -16.67
C ASP A 171 16.91 -7.33 -16.90
N HIS A 172 16.00 -6.79 -16.08
CA HIS A 172 15.46 -5.46 -16.28
C HIS A 172 15.58 -4.53 -15.09
N ARG A 173 16.24 -4.97 -14.02
CA ARG A 173 16.38 -4.23 -12.77
C ARG A 173 15.01 -3.78 -12.22
N GLN A 174 13.95 -4.60 -12.41
CA GLN A 174 12.63 -4.36 -11.86
C GLN A 174 12.63 -4.73 -10.39
N SER A 175 12.23 -3.81 -9.52
CA SER A 175 12.01 -4.09 -8.10
C SER A 175 10.64 -4.74 -7.86
N VAL A 176 10.47 -5.37 -6.69
CA VAL A 176 9.17 -5.96 -6.30
C VAL A 176 8.82 -5.49 -4.90
N PHE A 177 7.56 -5.10 -4.68
CA PHE A 177 7.00 -4.78 -3.38
C PHE A 177 6.10 -5.92 -2.89
N ILE A 178 6.33 -6.36 -1.65
CA ILE A 178 5.62 -7.49 -1.04
C ILE A 178 5.18 -7.13 0.38
N PHE A 179 3.91 -7.36 0.69
CA PHE A 179 3.46 -7.40 2.08
C PHE A 179 3.77 -8.78 2.65
N ALA A 180 4.85 -8.88 3.46
CA ALA A 180 5.41 -10.16 3.89
C ALA A 180 4.46 -10.98 4.79
N GLU A 181 3.52 -10.35 5.47
CA GLU A 181 2.47 -10.99 6.27
C GLU A 181 1.49 -11.82 5.42
N GLY A 182 1.34 -11.48 4.15
CA GLY A 182 0.46 -12.18 3.21
C GLY A 182 -1.04 -11.99 3.43
N THR A 183 -1.44 -11.29 4.49
CA THR A 183 -2.82 -10.88 4.79
C THR A 183 -2.79 -9.63 5.65
N ARG A 184 -3.92 -8.91 5.75
CA ARG A 184 -4.06 -7.72 6.60
C ARG A 184 -4.25 -8.13 8.06
N SER A 185 -3.62 -7.38 8.98
CA SER A 185 -3.73 -7.63 10.42
C SER A 185 -5.01 -7.08 11.04
N TYR A 186 -5.49 -5.93 10.57
CA TYR A 186 -6.59 -5.17 11.18
C TYR A 186 -6.42 -4.99 12.69
N SER A 187 -5.17 -4.92 13.15
CA SER A 187 -4.85 -4.79 14.57
C SER A 187 -4.88 -3.32 15.00
N ASP A 188 -5.52 -3.05 16.13
CA ASP A 188 -5.45 -1.74 16.76
C ASP A 188 -4.13 -1.56 17.56
N GLU A 189 -3.39 -2.65 17.77
CA GLU A 189 -2.09 -2.65 18.45
C GLU A 189 -0.92 -2.72 17.44
N PRO A 190 0.26 -2.17 17.81
CA PRO A 190 1.45 -2.18 16.96
C PRO A 190 2.10 -3.58 16.89
N THR A 191 1.47 -4.48 16.14
CA THR A 191 1.90 -5.87 15.99
C THR A 191 2.14 -6.22 14.53
N LEU A 192 2.92 -7.27 14.29
CA LEU A 192 3.15 -7.86 12.96
C LEU A 192 2.74 -9.34 12.99
N LEU A 193 1.99 -9.77 11.99
CA LEU A 193 1.75 -11.18 11.76
C LEU A 193 3.05 -11.92 11.38
N PRO A 194 3.08 -13.24 11.48
CA PRO A 194 4.22 -14.03 10.98
C PRO A 194 4.48 -13.77 9.51
N PHE A 195 5.76 -13.55 9.14
CA PHE A 195 6.13 -13.30 7.76
C PHE A 195 6.16 -14.60 6.93
N LYS A 196 5.71 -14.50 5.69
CA LYS A 196 5.81 -15.56 4.69
C LYS A 196 7.18 -15.49 4.02
N LYS A 197 7.86 -16.62 3.91
CA LYS A 197 9.24 -16.72 3.40
C LYS A 197 9.39 -16.38 1.90
N GLY A 198 8.29 -16.27 1.14
CA GLY A 198 8.33 -16.05 -0.31
C GLY A 198 9.09 -14.81 -0.76
N ALA A 199 8.96 -13.69 -0.03
CA ALA A 199 9.70 -12.46 -0.31
C ALA A 199 11.22 -12.65 -0.12
N PHE A 200 11.61 -13.37 0.90
CA PHE A 200 13.01 -13.63 1.27
C PHE A 200 13.65 -14.60 0.28
N HIS A 201 12.97 -15.68 -0.08
CA HIS A 201 13.42 -16.58 -1.15
C HIS A 201 13.58 -15.84 -2.48
N LEU A 202 12.66 -14.91 -2.83
CA LEU A 202 12.80 -14.10 -4.03
C LEU A 202 14.07 -13.25 -3.99
N ALA A 203 14.32 -12.56 -2.88
CA ALA A 203 15.48 -11.68 -2.73
C ALA A 203 16.81 -12.45 -2.83
N VAL A 204 16.94 -13.57 -2.12
CA VAL A 204 18.11 -14.45 -2.16
C VAL A 204 18.30 -15.04 -3.57
N LYS A 205 17.24 -15.56 -4.20
CA LYS A 205 17.29 -16.12 -5.55
C LYS A 205 17.70 -15.08 -6.61
N ALA A 206 17.25 -13.83 -6.46
CA ALA A 206 17.59 -12.74 -7.37
C ALA A 206 18.94 -12.08 -7.03
N GLY A 207 19.52 -12.34 -5.83
CA GLY A 207 20.75 -11.72 -5.35
C GLY A 207 20.61 -10.21 -5.11
N VAL A 208 19.43 -9.76 -4.67
CA VAL A 208 19.11 -8.34 -4.49
C VAL A 208 18.78 -8.00 -3.04
N PRO A 209 19.08 -6.79 -2.56
CA PRO A 209 18.79 -6.42 -1.18
C PRO A 209 17.29 -6.40 -0.87
N ILE A 210 16.97 -6.61 0.41
CA ILE A 210 15.65 -6.37 0.98
C ILE A 210 15.64 -4.98 1.59
N VAL A 211 14.61 -4.19 1.28
CA VAL A 211 14.39 -2.86 1.87
C VAL A 211 13.11 -2.91 2.70
N PRO A 212 13.20 -2.97 4.05
CA PRO A 212 12.03 -2.97 4.89
C PRO A 212 11.41 -1.57 5.01
N ILE A 213 10.08 -1.50 4.93
CA ILE A 213 9.28 -0.29 5.06
C ILE A 213 8.29 -0.51 6.19
N VAL A 214 8.39 0.32 7.23
CA VAL A 214 7.55 0.24 8.42
C VAL A 214 6.57 1.41 8.43
N THR A 215 5.29 1.10 8.31
CA THR A 215 4.20 2.05 8.50
C THR A 215 3.72 1.96 9.95
N GLU A 216 3.62 3.09 10.65
CA GLU A 216 3.11 3.12 12.02
C GLU A 216 1.71 2.48 12.11
N ASN A 217 1.29 2.10 13.33
CA ASN A 217 -0.10 1.67 13.53
C ASN A 217 -1.02 2.88 13.35
N TYR A 218 -1.90 2.80 12.35
CA TYR A 218 -2.82 3.89 12.00
C TYR A 218 -4.29 3.56 12.29
N SER A 219 -4.55 2.73 13.30
CA SER A 219 -5.91 2.43 13.75
C SER A 219 -6.69 3.68 14.20
N HIS A 220 -5.98 4.76 14.57
CA HIS A 220 -6.55 6.08 14.85
C HIS A 220 -7.08 6.78 13.60
N VAL A 221 -6.55 6.47 12.42
CA VAL A 221 -7.04 6.96 11.12
C VAL A 221 -8.11 6.02 10.56
N LEU A 222 -7.81 4.72 10.45
CA LEU A 222 -8.76 3.73 9.94
C LEU A 222 -8.82 2.50 10.85
N SER A 223 -9.98 2.30 11.49
CA SER A 223 -10.36 1.07 12.17
C SER A 223 -11.79 0.68 11.76
N PRO A 224 -11.94 -0.28 10.83
CA PRO A 224 -13.27 -0.76 10.40
C PRO A 224 -14.12 -1.31 11.55
N ARG A 225 -13.47 -1.94 12.55
CA ARG A 225 -14.14 -2.48 13.74
C ARG A 225 -14.77 -1.37 14.60
N ALA A 226 -14.10 -0.23 14.70
CA ALA A 226 -14.57 0.93 15.46
C ALA A 226 -15.40 1.90 14.61
N TRP A 227 -15.69 1.60 13.34
CA TRP A 227 -16.35 2.51 12.39
C TRP A 227 -15.65 3.87 12.30
N ARG A 228 -14.32 3.85 12.41
CA ARG A 228 -13.47 5.04 12.37
C ARG A 228 -12.78 5.15 11.02
N PHE A 229 -12.92 6.31 10.40
CA PHE A 229 -12.13 6.70 9.25
C PHE A 229 -11.95 8.23 9.28
N ASN A 230 -10.79 8.66 9.76
CA ASN A 230 -10.44 10.07 9.96
C ASN A 230 -9.46 10.54 8.89
N ALA A 231 -9.40 11.85 8.66
CA ALA A 231 -8.27 12.48 8.01
C ALA A 231 -7.03 12.38 8.92
N GLY A 232 -5.85 12.41 8.33
CA GLY A 232 -4.60 12.40 9.09
C GLY A 232 -3.38 12.03 8.26
N THR A 233 -2.21 12.26 8.84
CA THR A 233 -0.93 11.87 8.25
C THR A 233 -0.38 10.65 8.99
N ILE A 234 -0.04 9.62 8.22
CA ILE A 234 0.49 8.36 8.72
C ILE A 234 1.99 8.33 8.42
N LYS A 235 2.81 8.10 9.45
CA LYS A 235 4.26 8.12 9.35
C LYS A 235 4.81 6.78 8.84
N ILE A 236 5.87 6.86 8.04
CA ILE A 236 6.59 5.72 7.49
C ILE A 236 8.07 5.87 7.79
N ARG A 237 8.73 4.77 8.19
CA ARG A 237 10.18 4.65 8.21
C ARG A 237 10.63 3.60 7.21
N VAL A 238 11.66 3.94 6.45
CA VAL A 238 12.32 2.99 5.54
C VAL A 238 13.64 2.60 6.19
N LEU A 239 13.83 1.29 6.42
CA LEU A 239 15.04 0.80 7.07
C LEU A 239 16.17 0.59 6.06
N PRO A 240 17.43 0.55 6.52
CA PRO A 240 18.56 0.28 5.66
C PRO A 240 18.42 -1.00 4.86
N PRO A 241 18.89 -1.05 3.60
CA PRO A 241 18.87 -2.24 2.79
C PRO A 241 19.64 -3.40 3.43
N ILE A 242 19.04 -4.58 3.47
CA ILE A 242 19.65 -5.82 3.97
C ILE A 242 20.22 -6.57 2.77
N PRO A 243 21.55 -6.76 2.65
CA PRO A 243 22.17 -7.47 1.54
C PRO A 243 21.81 -8.97 1.58
N THR A 244 21.62 -9.59 0.40
CA THR A 244 21.30 -11.02 0.28
C THR A 244 22.22 -11.77 -0.68
N LYS A 245 23.21 -11.10 -1.27
CA LYS A 245 24.06 -11.66 -2.35
C LYS A 245 24.79 -12.93 -1.94
N ASP A 246 25.24 -12.97 -0.68
CA ASP A 246 26.04 -14.07 -0.15
C ASP A 246 25.20 -15.08 0.66
N LEU A 247 23.86 -14.92 0.64
CA LEU A 247 22.94 -15.80 1.36
C LEU A 247 22.45 -16.93 0.47
N THR A 248 22.12 -18.04 1.12
CA THR A 248 21.58 -19.27 0.53
C THR A 248 20.13 -19.50 0.97
N SER A 249 19.48 -20.51 0.40
CA SER A 249 18.14 -20.93 0.84
C SER A 249 18.10 -21.38 2.31
N GLY A 250 19.23 -21.81 2.88
CA GLY A 250 19.35 -22.18 4.29
C GLY A 250 19.26 -20.98 5.24
N ASP A 251 19.64 -19.79 4.77
CA ASP A 251 19.68 -18.58 5.58
C ASP A 251 18.32 -17.84 5.62
N VAL A 252 17.34 -18.27 4.80
CA VAL A 252 16.06 -17.59 4.64
C VAL A 252 15.27 -17.52 5.95
N ASP A 253 15.36 -18.50 6.80
CA ASP A 253 14.62 -18.53 8.07
C ASP A 253 15.14 -17.48 9.04
N SER A 254 16.45 -17.41 9.23
CA SER A 254 17.09 -16.41 10.08
C SER A 254 16.90 -14.99 9.52
N LEU A 255 17.03 -14.82 8.20
CA LEU A 255 16.78 -13.55 7.51
C LEU A 255 15.33 -13.07 7.69
N THR A 256 14.35 -13.98 7.58
CA THR A 256 12.94 -13.67 7.78
C THR A 256 12.68 -13.21 9.21
N GLN A 257 13.21 -13.93 10.19
CA GLN A 257 12.99 -13.62 11.61
C GLN A 257 13.67 -12.31 11.99
N SER A 258 14.95 -12.13 11.66
CA SER A 258 15.70 -10.91 11.99
C SER A 258 15.09 -9.65 11.34
N THR A 259 14.63 -9.76 10.09
CA THR A 259 13.94 -8.66 9.42
C THR A 259 12.62 -8.32 10.12
N ARG A 260 11.81 -9.33 10.48
CA ARG A 260 10.56 -9.14 11.21
C ARG A 260 10.80 -8.48 12.57
N ASP A 261 11.79 -8.91 13.32
CA ASP A 261 12.12 -8.38 14.65
C ASP A 261 12.57 -6.92 14.56
N SER A 262 13.39 -6.57 13.57
CA SER A 262 13.80 -5.20 13.29
C SER A 262 12.60 -4.30 12.95
N MET A 263 11.70 -4.77 12.08
CA MET A 263 10.48 -4.04 11.72
C MET A 263 9.55 -3.89 12.93
N LEU A 264 9.38 -4.93 13.76
CA LEU A 264 8.54 -4.88 14.96
C LEU A 264 9.08 -3.88 16.00
N LYS A 265 10.39 -3.88 16.22
CA LYS A 265 11.06 -2.91 17.10
C LYS A 265 10.82 -1.48 16.62
N THR A 266 10.95 -1.24 15.32
CA THR A 266 10.70 0.08 14.71
C THR A 266 9.24 0.48 14.86
N LEU A 267 8.31 -0.43 14.58
CA LEU A 267 6.87 -0.20 14.72
C LEU A 267 6.50 0.18 16.16
N ALA A 268 7.02 -0.53 17.15
CA ALA A 268 6.82 -0.22 18.57
C ALA A 268 7.33 1.19 18.91
N THR A 269 8.54 1.55 18.46
CA THR A 269 9.12 2.89 18.69
C THR A 269 8.26 4.00 18.07
N MET A 270 7.76 3.81 16.84
CA MET A 270 6.89 4.78 16.16
C MET A 270 5.57 4.97 16.92
N SER A 271 4.97 3.90 17.41
CA SER A 271 3.70 3.94 18.14
C SER A 271 3.84 4.62 19.50
N HIS A 272 4.95 4.42 20.21
CA HIS A 272 5.24 5.15 21.44
C HIS A 272 5.43 6.65 21.19
N ALA A 273 6.14 7.03 20.14
CA ALA A 273 6.34 8.43 19.77
C ALA A 273 5.00 9.11 19.43
N HIS A 274 4.14 8.44 18.68
CA HIS A 274 2.80 8.96 18.36
C HIS A 274 1.95 9.17 19.61
N LYS A 275 1.93 8.20 20.55
CA LYS A 275 1.20 8.32 21.81
C LYS A 275 1.67 9.53 22.62
N ASN A 276 2.99 9.72 22.76
CA ASN A 276 3.57 10.84 23.48
C ASN A 276 3.24 12.20 22.81
N GLU A 277 3.19 12.26 21.47
CA GLU A 277 2.77 13.48 20.76
C GLU A 277 1.31 13.83 21.05
N VAL A 278 0.41 12.83 21.05
CA VAL A 278 -1.02 13.02 21.36
C VAL A 278 -1.22 13.44 22.81
N ASP A 279 -0.56 12.77 23.75
CA ASP A 279 -0.66 13.08 25.18
C ASP A 279 -0.08 14.48 25.48
N GLY A 280 1.04 14.84 24.86
CA GLY A 280 1.63 16.18 24.98
C GLY A 280 0.74 17.29 24.39
N ALA A 281 0.09 17.05 23.25
CA ALA A 281 -0.84 17.99 22.65
C ALA A 281 -2.08 18.21 23.53
N ARG A 282 -2.61 17.15 24.17
CA ARG A 282 -3.70 17.23 25.13
C ARG A 282 -3.31 18.02 26.38
N ALA A 283 -2.11 17.80 26.91
CA ALA A 283 -1.60 18.51 28.09
C ALA A 283 -1.42 20.02 27.84
N ASN A 284 -1.06 20.40 26.61
CA ASN A 284 -0.84 21.79 26.19
C ASN A 284 -2.12 22.51 25.71
N GLY A 285 -3.31 21.92 25.86
CA GLY A 285 -4.58 22.55 25.49
C GLY A 285 -4.81 22.68 23.96
N VAL A 286 -4.00 22.04 23.12
CA VAL A 286 -4.11 22.06 21.62
C VAL A 286 -5.09 20.99 21.13
N SER A 287 -6.09 20.69 21.91
CA SER A 287 -6.96 19.50 21.80
C SER A 287 -8.05 19.55 20.73
N SER A 288 -7.96 20.32 19.64
CA SER A 288 -9.10 20.35 18.69
C SER A 288 -8.82 19.94 17.25
N ALA A 289 -7.57 19.63 16.88
CA ALA A 289 -7.23 19.35 15.48
C ALA A 289 -6.87 17.87 15.17
N ILE A 290 -6.77 17.01 16.15
CA ILE A 290 -6.31 15.62 15.98
C ILE A 290 -7.47 14.60 16.06
N GLU A 291 -8.65 15.01 16.55
CA GLU A 291 -9.83 14.13 16.72
C GLU A 291 -11.02 14.44 15.78
N ILE A 292 -10.85 15.25 14.73
CA ILE A 292 -11.93 15.53 13.77
C ILE A 292 -11.68 14.81 12.44
#